data_bcb6fb2aae6d14f8b19030e984d6a9ba
#
_entry.id   bcb6fb2aae6d14f8b19030e984d6a9ba
#
_cell.length_a   1.000
_cell.length_b   1.000
_cell.length_c   1.000
_cell.angle_alpha   90.00
_cell.angle_beta   90.00
_cell.angle_gamma   90.00
#
_symmetry.space_group_name_H-M   'P 1'
#
loop_
_entity.id
_entity.type
_entity.pdbx_description
1 polymer ?
#
loop_
_entity_poly.entity_id
_entity_poly.type
_entity_poly.pdbx_seq_one_letter_code
_entity_poly.pdbx_strand_id
1 'polypeptide(L)'
;MAIALNQTFHVKAPLDDVWAFLLDPQQVVTCMPGAGLDEVVGDNEFLGNIKVKVGPITAAYKGRVRFTKVDHEAHAIEMTAEGTEAGGGTASGTMSSRVEASPEGGTQVYAEATAEVTGRVMQFGRGMIQGISEQMFKQFAASITERLEAAQAGAPVAPAAEAEQRPINAIALVLRTLWAGIAGLVRRVFGQGRA
;
A
#
# COMPACT_ATOMS: atom_id res chain seq x y z
N MET A 1 -7.95 -11.65 -16.44
CA MET A 1 -7.78 -10.29 -17.01
C MET A 1 -6.44 -9.77 -16.51
N ALA A 2 -5.57 -9.33 -17.43
CA ALA A 2 -4.25 -8.83 -17.09
C ALA A 2 -4.28 -7.31 -16.83
N ILE A 3 -3.59 -6.87 -15.79
CA ILE A 3 -3.34 -5.48 -15.40
C ILE A 3 -1.83 -5.30 -15.35
N ALA A 4 -1.32 -4.18 -15.83
CA ALA A 4 0.08 -3.80 -15.71
C ALA A 4 0.19 -2.49 -14.92
N LEU A 5 1.14 -2.44 -14.01
CA LEU A 5 1.49 -1.27 -13.22
C LEU A 5 2.98 -0.98 -13.44
N ASN A 6 3.28 0.28 -13.64
CA ASN A 6 4.66 0.78 -13.70
C ASN A 6 4.71 2.05 -12.86
N GLN A 7 5.47 2.03 -11.79
CA GLN A 7 5.45 3.07 -10.77
C GLN A 7 6.88 3.38 -10.32
N THR A 8 7.08 4.63 -9.97
CA THR A 8 8.35 5.12 -9.46
C THR A 8 8.09 6.07 -8.31
N PHE A 9 8.86 5.99 -7.24
CA PHE A 9 8.78 6.93 -6.12
C PHE A 9 10.16 7.16 -5.48
N HIS A 10 10.29 8.27 -4.78
CA HIS A 10 11.52 8.69 -4.14
C HIS A 10 11.35 8.65 -2.61
N VAL A 11 12.42 8.24 -1.92
CA VAL A 11 12.50 8.16 -0.45
C VAL A 11 13.75 8.89 0.01
N LYS A 12 13.64 9.81 0.97
CA LYS A 12 14.79 10.52 1.57
C LYS A 12 15.44 9.67 2.66
N ALA A 13 15.87 8.48 2.28
CA ALA A 13 16.62 7.56 3.14
C ALA A 13 17.77 6.93 2.34
N PRO A 14 18.85 6.46 3.00
CA PRO A 14 19.94 5.76 2.35
C PRO A 14 19.46 4.52 1.59
N LEU A 15 20.15 4.19 0.50
CA LEU A 15 19.81 3.05 -0.35
C LEU A 15 19.78 1.74 0.44
N ASP A 16 20.75 1.52 1.32
CA ASP A 16 20.84 0.29 2.11
C ASP A 16 19.66 0.13 3.07
N ASP A 17 19.14 1.23 3.63
CA ASP A 17 17.98 1.20 4.53
C ASP A 17 16.70 0.87 3.75
N VAL A 18 16.53 1.47 2.57
CA VAL A 18 15.39 1.16 1.68
C VAL A 18 15.47 -0.27 1.18
N TRP A 19 16.65 -0.74 0.82
CA TRP A 19 16.87 -2.12 0.39
C TRP A 19 16.56 -3.12 1.49
N ALA A 20 17.10 -2.92 2.68
CA ALA A 20 16.84 -3.78 3.84
C ALA A 20 15.33 -3.82 4.18
N PHE A 21 14.65 -2.68 4.10
CA PHE A 21 13.21 -2.59 4.32
C PHE A 21 12.40 -3.42 3.32
N LEU A 22 12.73 -3.33 2.03
CA LEU A 22 12.02 -4.05 0.96
C LEU A 22 12.23 -5.56 1.03
N LEU A 23 13.30 -6.02 1.64
CA LEU A 23 13.58 -7.44 1.87
C LEU A 23 12.88 -8.00 3.10
N ASP A 24 12.35 -7.16 3.99
CA ASP A 24 11.67 -7.59 5.22
C ASP A 24 10.14 -7.65 5.02
N PRO A 25 9.56 -8.86 4.86
CA PRO A 25 8.12 -9.01 4.62
C PRO A 25 7.29 -8.54 5.82
N GLN A 26 7.82 -8.58 7.04
CA GLN A 26 7.14 -8.13 8.24
C GLN A 26 6.97 -6.61 8.25
N GLN A 27 7.95 -5.89 7.73
CA GLN A 27 7.86 -4.44 7.59
C GLN A 27 7.02 -4.03 6.38
N VAL A 28 7.29 -4.65 5.22
CA VAL A 28 6.59 -4.34 3.95
C VAL A 28 5.08 -4.53 4.06
N VAL A 29 4.62 -5.62 4.70
CA VAL A 29 3.19 -5.92 4.83
C VAL A 29 2.43 -4.82 5.60
N THR A 30 3.08 -4.17 6.57
CA THR A 30 2.45 -3.09 7.35
C THR A 30 2.21 -1.81 6.54
N CYS A 31 2.90 -1.65 5.41
CA CYS A 31 2.71 -0.53 4.48
C CYS A 31 1.67 -0.83 3.39
N MET A 32 1.29 -2.10 3.21
CA MET A 32 0.33 -2.51 2.18
C MET A 32 -1.10 -2.47 2.71
N PRO A 33 -1.98 -1.60 2.19
CA PRO A 33 -3.34 -1.45 2.70
C PRO A 33 -4.15 -2.75 2.63
N GLY A 34 -4.67 -3.18 3.76
CA GLY A 34 -5.52 -4.37 3.86
C GLY A 34 -4.78 -5.71 3.82
N ALA A 35 -3.45 -5.70 3.75
CA ALA A 35 -2.64 -6.90 3.78
C ALA A 35 -2.33 -7.35 5.21
N GLY A 36 -2.07 -8.66 5.34
CA GLY A 36 -1.59 -9.29 6.56
C GLY A 36 -0.63 -10.42 6.23
N LEU A 37 0.41 -10.58 7.02
CA LEU A 37 1.34 -11.71 6.95
C LEU A 37 0.84 -12.79 7.91
N ASP A 38 0.58 -13.98 7.37
CA ASP A 38 0.10 -15.13 8.15
C ASP A 38 1.30 -15.98 8.61
N GLU A 39 2.30 -16.23 7.73
CA GLU A 39 3.43 -17.11 8.02
C GLU A 39 4.64 -16.80 7.12
N VAL A 40 5.83 -16.94 7.64
CA VAL A 40 7.09 -16.98 6.90
C VAL A 40 7.49 -18.46 6.76
N VAL A 41 7.32 -19.02 5.57
CA VAL A 41 7.53 -20.47 5.33
C VAL A 41 9.00 -20.80 5.11
N GLY A 42 9.78 -19.84 4.64
CA GLY A 42 11.21 -19.98 4.37
C GLY A 42 11.83 -18.64 4.01
N ASP A 43 13.08 -18.64 3.60
CA ASP A 43 13.85 -17.43 3.33
C ASP A 43 13.20 -16.53 2.26
N ASN A 44 12.50 -17.14 1.31
CA ASN A 44 11.94 -16.45 0.15
C ASN A 44 10.45 -16.71 -0.07
N GLU A 45 9.75 -17.28 0.89
CA GLU A 45 8.34 -17.65 0.74
C GLU A 45 7.50 -17.25 1.95
N PHE A 46 6.40 -16.57 1.68
CA PHE A 46 5.53 -15.96 2.67
C PHE A 46 4.06 -16.30 2.37
N LEU A 47 3.31 -16.66 3.40
CA LEU A 47 1.86 -16.79 3.33
C LEU A 47 1.22 -15.54 3.91
N GLY A 48 0.18 -15.06 3.26
CA GLY A 48 -0.50 -13.87 3.73
C GLY A 48 -1.92 -13.75 3.18
N ASN A 49 -2.55 -12.69 3.58
CA ASN A 49 -3.90 -12.35 3.15
C ASN A 49 -3.97 -10.88 2.76
N ILE A 50 -4.95 -10.55 1.91
CA ILE A 50 -5.24 -9.18 1.55
C ILE A 50 -6.74 -8.99 1.37
N LYS A 51 -7.28 -7.89 1.89
CA LYS A 51 -8.68 -7.49 1.72
C LYS A 51 -8.73 -6.21 0.90
N VAL A 52 -9.40 -6.28 -0.24
CA VAL A 52 -9.54 -5.17 -1.17
C VAL A 52 -11.02 -4.83 -1.35
N LYS A 53 -11.38 -3.57 -1.13
CA LYS A 53 -12.72 -3.08 -1.37
C LYS A 53 -12.87 -2.62 -2.82
N VAL A 54 -13.75 -3.29 -3.58
CA VAL A 54 -14.05 -2.98 -4.98
C VAL A 54 -15.51 -2.60 -5.09
N GLY A 55 -15.80 -1.31 -5.12
CA GLY A 55 -17.18 -0.81 -5.08
C GLY A 55 -17.92 -1.30 -3.82
N PRO A 56 -19.08 -1.96 -3.98
CA PRO A 56 -19.88 -2.46 -2.86
C PRO A 56 -19.38 -3.79 -2.27
N ILE A 57 -18.42 -4.47 -2.92
CA ILE A 57 -17.91 -5.76 -2.44
C ILE A 57 -16.54 -5.61 -1.77
N THR A 58 -16.24 -6.53 -0.85
CA THR A 58 -14.90 -6.75 -0.32
C THR A 58 -14.42 -8.10 -0.81
N ALA A 59 -13.34 -8.12 -1.56
CA ALA A 59 -12.65 -9.33 -1.98
C ALA A 59 -11.53 -9.63 -0.97
N ALA A 60 -11.51 -10.84 -0.43
CA ALA A 60 -10.52 -11.29 0.53
C ALA A 60 -9.75 -12.47 -0.06
N TYR A 61 -8.49 -12.27 -0.31
CA TYR A 61 -7.60 -13.30 -0.85
C TYR A 61 -6.69 -13.82 0.25
N LYS A 62 -6.45 -15.12 0.24
CA LYS A 62 -5.34 -15.77 0.95
C LYS A 62 -4.40 -16.37 -0.07
N GLY A 63 -3.12 -16.24 0.17
CA GLY A 63 -2.17 -16.63 -0.86
C GLY A 63 -0.73 -16.68 -0.39
N ARG A 64 0.13 -16.76 -1.38
CA ARG A 64 1.56 -16.95 -1.24
C ARG A 64 2.28 -15.90 -2.06
N VAL A 65 3.35 -15.36 -1.50
CA VAL A 65 4.33 -14.52 -2.18
C VAL A 65 5.68 -15.24 -2.13
N ARG A 66 6.40 -15.25 -3.24
CA ARG A 66 7.73 -15.83 -3.32
C ARG A 66 8.68 -14.88 -4.03
N PHE A 67 9.84 -14.61 -3.42
CA PHE A 67 10.96 -13.99 -4.11
C PHE A 67 11.58 -15.02 -5.05
N THR A 68 11.52 -14.77 -6.33
CA THR A 68 12.07 -15.65 -7.38
C THR A 68 13.52 -15.31 -7.69
N LYS A 69 13.91 -14.04 -7.44
CA LYS A 69 15.28 -13.56 -7.54
C LYS A 69 15.49 -12.43 -6.54
N VAL A 70 16.65 -12.47 -5.86
CA VAL A 70 17.16 -11.36 -5.05
C VAL A 70 18.59 -11.09 -5.51
N ASP A 71 18.83 -9.91 -6.05
CA ASP A 71 20.12 -9.48 -6.57
C ASP A 71 20.63 -8.34 -5.67
N HIS A 72 21.54 -8.67 -4.76
CA HIS A 72 22.08 -7.72 -3.79
C HIS A 72 23.05 -6.70 -4.41
N GLU A 73 23.70 -7.03 -5.54
CA GLU A 73 24.60 -6.09 -6.21
C GLU A 73 23.81 -5.06 -7.01
N ALA A 74 22.78 -5.50 -7.71
CA ALA A 74 21.91 -4.63 -8.50
C ALA A 74 20.78 -4.00 -7.68
N HIS A 75 20.63 -4.36 -6.39
CA HIS A 75 19.50 -3.98 -5.53
C HIS A 75 18.15 -4.21 -6.21
N ALA A 76 17.97 -5.41 -6.76
CA ALA A 76 16.80 -5.78 -7.54
C ALA A 76 16.14 -7.06 -6.99
N ILE A 77 14.81 -7.05 -6.97
CA ILE A 77 13.97 -8.16 -6.51
C ILE A 77 13.01 -8.53 -7.62
N GLU A 78 12.85 -9.83 -7.87
CA GLU A 78 11.72 -10.36 -8.64
C GLU A 78 10.88 -11.25 -7.73
N MET A 79 9.57 -11.13 -7.82
CA MET A 79 8.65 -11.92 -7.01
C MET A 79 7.42 -12.36 -7.80
N THR A 80 6.82 -13.44 -7.33
CA THR A 80 5.51 -13.92 -7.77
C THR A 80 4.55 -13.91 -6.60
N ALA A 81 3.29 -13.66 -6.88
CA ALA A 81 2.20 -13.75 -5.92
C ALA A 81 1.05 -14.55 -6.53
N GLU A 82 0.41 -15.38 -5.71
CA GLU A 82 -0.80 -16.10 -6.07
C GLU A 82 -1.74 -16.18 -4.88
N GLY A 83 -3.03 -16.05 -5.12
CA GLY A 83 -4.03 -16.11 -4.06
C GLY A 83 -5.39 -16.54 -4.55
N THR A 84 -6.19 -17.04 -3.63
CA THR A 84 -7.57 -17.47 -3.86
C THR A 84 -8.53 -16.72 -2.96
N GLU A 85 -9.68 -16.36 -3.49
CA GLU A 85 -10.79 -15.77 -2.76
C GLU A 85 -11.76 -16.86 -2.33
N ALA A 86 -12.34 -16.76 -1.13
CA ALA A 86 -13.35 -17.69 -0.63
C ALA A 86 -14.58 -17.81 -1.56
N GLY A 87 -14.87 -16.80 -2.36
CA GLY A 87 -15.91 -16.78 -3.39
C GLY A 87 -15.54 -17.43 -4.72
N GLY A 88 -14.38 -18.09 -4.85
CA GLY A 88 -13.93 -18.82 -6.04
C GLY A 88 -13.15 -17.98 -7.05
N GLY A 89 -12.76 -16.74 -6.71
CA GLY A 89 -11.86 -15.92 -7.53
C GLY A 89 -10.40 -16.25 -7.26
N THR A 90 -9.53 -15.93 -8.23
CA THR A 90 -8.07 -16.04 -8.10
C THR A 90 -7.41 -14.72 -8.45
N ALA A 91 -6.27 -14.46 -7.84
CA ALA A 91 -5.35 -13.40 -8.22
C ALA A 91 -3.95 -13.99 -8.32
N SER A 92 -3.23 -13.67 -9.39
CA SER A 92 -1.83 -14.03 -9.54
C SER A 92 -1.09 -12.87 -10.19
N GLY A 93 0.22 -12.79 -9.97
CA GLY A 93 1.01 -11.73 -10.57
C GLY A 93 2.50 -11.92 -10.38
N THR A 94 3.24 -11.08 -11.09
CA THR A 94 4.68 -10.93 -10.96
C THR A 94 4.99 -9.48 -10.64
N MET A 95 6.06 -9.25 -9.91
CA MET A 95 6.57 -7.91 -9.64
C MET A 95 8.09 -7.94 -9.72
N SER A 96 8.67 -6.93 -10.36
CA SER A 96 10.07 -6.59 -10.25
C SER A 96 10.22 -5.22 -9.58
N SER A 97 11.18 -5.08 -8.70
CA SER A 97 11.53 -3.82 -8.07
C SER A 97 13.03 -3.64 -8.07
N ARG A 98 13.47 -2.39 -8.27
CA ARG A 98 14.87 -1.99 -8.26
C ARG A 98 15.02 -0.67 -7.51
N VAL A 99 16.08 -0.56 -6.73
CA VAL A 99 16.39 0.69 -6.02
C VAL A 99 17.75 1.22 -6.44
N GLU A 100 17.86 2.54 -6.57
CA GLU A 100 19.07 3.24 -6.98
C GLU A 100 19.27 4.49 -6.12
N ALA A 101 20.52 4.88 -5.89
CA ALA A 101 20.80 6.15 -5.25
C ALA A 101 20.33 7.31 -6.16
N SER A 102 19.59 8.25 -5.56
CA SER A 102 19.11 9.42 -6.30
C SER A 102 20.20 10.50 -6.37
N PRO A 103 20.40 11.14 -7.52
CA PRO A 103 21.32 12.31 -7.64
C PRO A 103 20.93 13.48 -6.74
N GLU A 104 19.67 13.58 -6.35
CA GLU A 104 19.13 14.62 -5.46
C GLU A 104 19.27 14.26 -3.98
N GLY A 105 19.93 13.12 -3.67
CA GLY A 105 20.00 12.50 -2.35
C GLY A 105 18.84 11.56 -2.10
N GLY A 106 19.04 10.58 -1.18
CA GLY A 106 18.06 9.51 -0.92
C GLY A 106 18.06 8.44 -1.99
N THR A 107 16.95 7.74 -2.15
CA THR A 107 16.81 6.55 -2.96
C THR A 107 15.60 6.64 -3.90
N GLN A 108 15.81 6.27 -5.15
CA GLN A 108 14.76 6.12 -6.16
C GLN A 108 14.34 4.65 -6.21
N VAL A 109 13.04 4.40 -6.13
CA VAL A 109 12.44 3.06 -6.21
C VAL A 109 11.65 2.94 -7.51
N TYR A 110 11.93 1.89 -8.27
CA TYR A 110 11.21 1.51 -9.48
C TYR A 110 10.48 0.21 -9.22
N ALA A 111 9.23 0.11 -9.64
CA ALA A 111 8.42 -1.09 -9.51
C ALA A 111 7.57 -1.32 -10.75
N GLU A 112 7.68 -2.51 -11.30
CA GLU A 112 6.86 -2.99 -12.40
C GLU A 112 6.12 -4.23 -11.95
N ALA A 113 4.81 -4.27 -12.18
CA ALA A 113 4.00 -5.41 -11.80
C ALA A 113 2.98 -5.77 -12.88
N THR A 114 2.72 -7.06 -13.00
CA THR A 114 1.57 -7.58 -13.74
C THR A 114 0.70 -8.39 -12.81
N ALA A 115 -0.60 -8.31 -13.01
CA ALA A 115 -1.55 -9.11 -12.23
C ALA A 115 -2.66 -9.66 -13.13
N GLU A 116 -3.05 -10.88 -12.86
CA GLU A 116 -4.23 -11.51 -13.44
C GLU A 116 -5.24 -11.78 -12.34
N VAL A 117 -6.48 -11.35 -12.57
CA VAL A 117 -7.56 -11.49 -11.60
C VAL A 117 -8.75 -12.19 -12.26
N THR A 118 -9.41 -13.06 -11.50
CA THR A 118 -10.64 -13.78 -11.89
C THR A 118 -11.72 -13.65 -10.82
N GLY A 119 -12.91 -14.18 -11.11
CA GLY A 119 -14.02 -14.20 -10.15
C GLY A 119 -14.87 -12.94 -10.15
N ARG A 120 -15.58 -12.69 -9.04
CA ARG A 120 -16.61 -11.65 -8.91
C ARG A 120 -16.10 -10.23 -9.15
N VAL A 121 -14.85 -9.97 -8.84
CA VAL A 121 -14.25 -8.64 -9.05
C VAL A 121 -14.21 -8.23 -10.52
N MET A 122 -14.23 -9.22 -11.44
CA MET A 122 -14.22 -8.96 -12.89
C MET A 122 -15.46 -8.20 -13.39
N GLN A 123 -16.58 -8.28 -12.69
CA GLN A 123 -17.81 -7.57 -13.05
C GLN A 123 -17.68 -6.03 -13.01
N PHE A 124 -16.68 -5.50 -12.31
CA PHE A 124 -16.44 -4.06 -12.20
C PHE A 124 -15.63 -3.49 -13.37
N GLY A 125 -15.13 -4.36 -14.25
CA GLY A 125 -14.37 -3.96 -15.42
C GLY A 125 -12.92 -3.56 -15.12
N ARG A 126 -12.11 -3.57 -16.18
CA ARG A 126 -10.66 -3.37 -16.11
C ARG A 126 -10.27 -2.02 -15.50
N GLY A 127 -10.94 -0.94 -15.89
CA GLY A 127 -10.57 0.41 -15.45
C GLY A 127 -10.73 0.62 -13.95
N MET A 128 -11.76 0.06 -13.32
CA MET A 128 -11.94 0.15 -11.87
C MET A 128 -10.87 -0.64 -11.13
N ILE A 129 -10.58 -1.87 -11.58
CA ILE A 129 -9.58 -2.71 -10.92
C ILE A 129 -8.19 -2.08 -11.05
N GLN A 130 -7.84 -1.56 -12.22
CA GLN A 130 -6.59 -0.84 -12.44
C GLN A 130 -6.48 0.40 -11.53
N GLY A 131 -7.51 1.23 -11.46
CA GLY A 131 -7.52 2.41 -10.58
C GLY A 131 -7.36 2.07 -9.10
N ILE A 132 -7.96 0.98 -8.63
CA ILE A 132 -7.77 0.48 -7.26
C ILE A 132 -6.33 0.02 -7.04
N SER A 133 -5.75 -0.72 -7.99
CA SER A 133 -4.37 -1.19 -7.90
C SER A 133 -3.37 -0.02 -7.86
N GLU A 134 -3.56 1.00 -8.70
CA GLU A 134 -2.76 2.23 -8.68
C GLU A 134 -2.89 2.98 -7.34
N GLN A 135 -4.11 3.07 -6.80
CA GLN A 135 -4.34 3.73 -5.51
C GLN A 135 -3.69 2.97 -4.36
N MET A 136 -3.76 1.63 -4.35
CA MET A 136 -3.09 0.80 -3.36
C MET A 136 -1.58 0.98 -3.42
N PHE A 137 -1.02 1.01 -4.63
CA PHE A 137 0.42 1.23 -4.79
C PHE A 137 0.85 2.63 -4.30
N LYS A 138 0.07 3.67 -4.59
CA LYS A 138 0.34 5.03 -4.08
C LYS A 138 0.32 5.09 -2.56
N GLN A 139 -0.62 4.42 -1.91
CA GLN A 139 -0.68 4.34 -0.45
C GLN A 139 0.51 3.56 0.11
N PHE A 140 0.88 2.46 -0.52
CA PHE A 140 2.06 1.68 -0.18
C PHE A 140 3.35 2.51 -0.25
N ALA A 141 3.59 3.20 -1.37
CA ALA A 141 4.74 4.08 -1.56
C ALA A 141 4.79 5.21 -0.52
N ALA A 142 3.65 5.86 -0.26
CA ALA A 142 3.56 6.90 0.76
C ALA A 142 3.88 6.37 2.16
N SER A 143 3.36 5.19 2.53
CA SER A 143 3.61 4.58 3.83
C SER A 143 5.08 4.19 4.03
N ILE A 144 5.73 3.67 2.99
CA ILE A 144 7.18 3.37 3.02
C ILE A 144 7.98 4.65 3.21
N THR A 145 7.68 5.67 2.40
CA THR A 145 8.37 6.97 2.45
C THR A 145 8.27 7.58 3.85
N GLU A 146 7.05 7.70 4.37
CA GLU A 146 6.81 8.25 5.71
C GLU A 146 7.59 7.48 6.79
N ARG A 147 7.58 6.16 6.74
CA ARG A 147 8.20 5.31 7.75
C ARG A 147 9.73 5.41 7.73
N LEU A 148 10.33 5.36 6.54
CA LEU A 148 11.78 5.44 6.41
C LEU A 148 12.31 6.86 6.70
N GLU A 149 11.61 7.90 6.26
CA GLU A 149 11.98 9.27 6.56
C GLU A 149 11.82 9.60 8.05
N ALA A 150 10.79 9.07 8.73
CA ALA A 150 10.62 9.21 10.18
C ALA A 150 11.75 8.53 10.96
N ALA A 151 12.19 7.34 10.51
CA ALA A 151 13.32 6.64 11.11
C ALA A 151 14.62 7.44 10.98
N GLN A 152 14.88 8.08 9.85
CA GLN A 152 16.02 8.97 9.64
C GLN A 152 15.99 10.21 10.55
N ALA A 153 14.79 10.73 10.83
CA ALA A 153 14.61 11.89 11.72
C ALA A 153 14.73 11.53 13.22
N GLY A 154 15.00 10.28 13.57
CA GLY A 154 15.08 9.80 14.96
C GLY A 154 13.72 9.83 15.69
N ALA A 155 12.62 9.94 14.94
CA ALA A 155 11.29 9.80 15.50
C ALA A 155 11.05 8.33 15.90
N PRO A 156 10.41 8.05 17.07
CA PRO A 156 10.04 6.68 17.40
C PRO A 156 9.15 6.14 16.30
N VAL A 157 9.66 5.15 15.56
CA VAL A 157 8.85 4.37 14.64
C VAL A 157 7.81 3.68 15.50
N ALA A 158 6.56 4.10 15.41
CA ALA A 158 5.47 3.46 16.13
C ALA A 158 5.52 1.97 15.77
N PRO A 159 5.54 1.05 16.78
CA PRO A 159 5.43 -0.36 16.50
C PRO A 159 4.20 -0.54 15.61
N ALA A 160 4.29 -1.45 14.66
CA ALA A 160 3.18 -1.78 13.80
C ALA A 160 1.96 -2.06 14.68
N ALA A 161 1.19 -1.02 14.95
CA ALA A 161 -0.11 -1.20 15.56
C ALA A 161 -0.83 -2.17 14.63
N GLU A 162 -1.26 -3.28 15.16
CA GLU A 162 -2.15 -4.23 14.50
C GLU A 162 -3.08 -3.38 13.62
N ALA A 163 -2.93 -3.55 12.31
CA ALA A 163 -3.72 -2.77 11.37
C ALA A 163 -5.17 -3.22 11.58
N GLU A 164 -5.79 -2.66 12.63
CA GLU A 164 -7.22 -2.72 12.80
C GLU A 164 -7.79 -2.27 11.47
N GLN A 165 -8.48 -3.19 10.84
CA GLN A 165 -9.19 -3.05 9.58
C GLN A 165 -10.24 -1.95 9.70
N ARG A 166 -9.79 -0.69 9.79
CA ARG A 166 -10.70 0.46 9.75
C ARG A 166 -11.08 0.65 8.28
N PRO A 167 -12.33 0.37 7.91
CA PRO A 167 -12.81 0.80 6.61
C PRO A 167 -12.57 2.30 6.51
N ILE A 168 -11.95 2.74 5.43
CA ILE A 168 -11.71 4.17 5.16
C ILE A 168 -13.08 4.83 5.07
N ASN A 169 -13.53 5.43 6.17
CA ASN A 169 -14.72 6.25 6.21
C ASN A 169 -14.37 7.61 5.59
N ALA A 170 -14.34 7.67 4.26
CA ALA A 170 -14.24 8.91 3.51
C ALA A 170 -15.35 9.91 3.93
N ILE A 171 -16.48 9.40 4.43
CA ILE A 171 -17.60 10.19 4.97
C ILE A 171 -17.20 10.95 6.25
N ALA A 172 -16.35 10.39 7.10
CA ALA A 172 -15.93 11.07 8.34
C ALA A 172 -14.99 12.25 8.08
N LEU A 173 -14.19 12.20 7.00
CA LEU A 173 -13.30 13.31 6.61
C LEU A 173 -14.09 14.46 6.02
N VAL A 174 -15.12 14.19 5.21
CA VAL A 174 -16.00 15.21 4.61
C VAL A 174 -16.88 15.87 5.65
N LEU A 175 -17.41 15.11 6.62
CA LEU A 175 -18.20 15.66 7.73
C LEU A 175 -17.38 16.58 8.65
N ARG A 176 -16.10 16.28 8.88
CA ARG A 176 -15.24 17.09 9.75
C ARG A 176 -14.88 18.44 9.12
N THR A 177 -14.74 18.50 7.79
CA THR A 177 -14.51 19.77 7.07
C THR A 177 -15.78 20.61 6.95
N LEU A 178 -16.94 19.99 6.79
CA LEU A 178 -18.24 20.68 6.77
C LEU A 178 -18.60 21.26 8.15
N TRP A 179 -18.33 20.55 9.25
CA TRP A 179 -18.60 21.06 10.60
C TRP A 179 -17.71 22.25 10.97
N ALA A 180 -16.45 22.26 10.52
CA ALA A 180 -15.55 23.41 10.73
C ALA A 180 -16.03 24.67 9.98
N GLY A 181 -16.62 24.48 8.79
CA GLY A 181 -17.23 25.59 8.00
C GLY A 181 -18.49 26.17 8.64
N ILE A 182 -19.38 25.32 9.16
CA ILE A 182 -20.65 25.72 9.78
C ILE A 182 -20.42 26.44 11.13
N ALA A 183 -19.47 25.95 11.95
CA ALA A 183 -19.13 26.59 13.21
C ALA A 183 -18.57 28.01 13.02
N GLY A 184 -17.83 28.26 11.92
CA GLY A 184 -17.34 29.60 11.55
C GLY A 184 -18.44 30.54 11.11
N LEU A 185 -19.48 30.03 10.43
CA LEU A 185 -20.61 30.84 9.96
C LEU A 185 -21.54 31.26 11.11
N VAL A 186 -21.82 30.34 12.05
CA VAL A 186 -22.65 30.59 13.23
C VAL A 186 -22.02 31.66 14.15
N ARG A 187 -20.68 31.63 14.33
CA ARG A 187 -19.98 32.70 15.12
C ARG A 187 -20.04 34.08 14.45
N ARG A 188 -20.12 34.17 13.13
CA ARG A 188 -20.26 35.47 12.44
C ARG A 188 -21.68 36.04 12.49
N VAL A 189 -22.71 35.19 12.54
CA VAL A 189 -24.10 35.63 12.56
C VAL A 189 -24.60 36.01 13.96
N PHE A 190 -24.10 35.34 15.01
CA PHE A 190 -24.53 35.62 16.39
C PHE A 190 -23.56 36.48 17.22
N GLY A 191 -22.45 36.95 16.63
CA GLY A 191 -21.45 37.79 17.29
C GLY A 191 -21.64 39.30 17.16
N GLN A 192 -22.69 39.79 16.46
CA GLN A 192 -23.00 41.20 16.32
C GLN A 192 -24.37 41.56 16.94
N GLY A 193 -24.43 41.56 18.25
CA GLY A 193 -25.62 41.97 18.95
C GLY A 193 -25.36 42.16 20.43
N ARG A 194 -24.54 43.16 20.80
CA ARG A 194 -24.61 43.85 22.08
C ARG A 194 -23.61 45.05 22.11
N ALA A 195 -24.12 46.21 21.82
CA ALA A 195 -23.68 47.47 22.37
C ALA A 195 -24.93 48.25 22.72
#